data_bb8711d6610f9ebbb81597c851cf1262
#
_entry.id   bb8711d6610f9ebbb81597c851cf1262
#
_cell.length_a   1.000
_cell.length_b   1.000
_cell.length_c   1.000
_cell.angle_alpha   90.00
_cell.angle_beta   90.00
_cell.angle_gamma   90.00
#
_symmetry.space_group_name_H-M   'P 1'
#
loop_
_entity.id
_entity.type
_entity.pdbx_description
1 polymer ?
#
loop_
_entity_poly.entity_id
_entity_poly.type
_entity_poly.pdbx_seq_one_letter_code
_entity_poly.pdbx_strand_id
1 'polypeptide(L)'
;MLTSIVAAIVILGLLIVVHELGHFVMAKQLGVRVLRFSIGYPPRVWGIRRGETEYVIGATPFGGYVRMLGDEIGGDPKPEELANYLNEIGLDLVAAAVKRGHIDKGAKPAEALPIIAPRLANAETEPAAAAAATREFGRALRPDESLLLAEIRDRDSVEAAVKSLSERGPRLLIDSFRKRSFPAQPLMRRVLIVLAGPLANLLFAPVLLICLFLYGVPQLLPVVGEVKDGMPAQQAGIQPGDRIVTINGKPLVTWAEFSDQVKSGDGSPLTLEIERKVDNQSSVKSLVIKPARDAQDTVYGTKIDTWIIGVTPRGDEIIRRAGPIDAVYFGTMMTITMTAQLGVGIYHIIAGDTPVRGALGGPILIAQMAGRQAKEGFANVALFTVMLSLQLGIVNLLPVPLLDGGHLLFFAFESVRGKPLALRHREVALQVGLFLLVALMAFVIFNDITRIVQG
;
A
#
# COMPACT_ATOMS: atom_id res chain seq x y z
N MET A 1 14.33 -18.67 -10.85
CA MET A 1 14.49 -18.18 -9.48
C MET A 1 14.86 -16.70 -9.39
N LEU A 2 15.91 -16.22 -10.05
CA LEU A 2 16.32 -14.80 -9.97
C LEU A 2 15.19 -13.84 -10.39
N THR A 3 14.54 -14.09 -11.52
CA THR A 3 13.40 -13.29 -12.02
C THR A 3 12.26 -13.21 -11.00
N SER A 4 11.95 -14.32 -10.32
CA SER A 4 10.89 -14.37 -9.31
C SER A 4 11.21 -13.52 -8.09
N ILE A 5 12.46 -13.57 -7.62
CA ILE A 5 12.93 -12.76 -6.49
C ILE A 5 12.91 -11.27 -6.86
N VAL A 6 13.44 -10.91 -8.03
CA VAL A 6 13.47 -9.52 -8.50
C VAL A 6 12.05 -8.98 -8.67
N ALA A 7 11.15 -9.74 -9.31
CA ALA A 7 9.77 -9.34 -9.48
C ALA A 7 9.06 -9.11 -8.14
N ALA A 8 9.24 -10.03 -7.18
CA ALA A 8 8.66 -9.88 -5.85
C ALA A 8 9.20 -8.64 -5.11
N ILE A 9 10.52 -8.40 -5.15
CA ILE A 9 11.14 -7.22 -4.52
C ILE A 9 10.58 -5.94 -5.13
N VAL A 10 10.45 -5.87 -6.46
CA VAL A 10 9.93 -4.68 -7.15
C VAL A 10 8.47 -4.44 -6.80
N ILE A 11 7.63 -5.49 -6.86
CA ILE A 11 6.20 -5.36 -6.56
C ILE A 11 5.99 -4.99 -5.09
N LEU A 12 6.56 -5.74 -4.15
CA LEU A 12 6.40 -5.48 -2.72
C LEU A 12 7.02 -4.12 -2.33
N GLY A 13 8.20 -3.79 -2.88
CA GLY A 13 8.82 -2.50 -2.66
C GLY A 13 7.94 -1.34 -3.12
N LEU A 14 7.32 -1.44 -4.30
CA LEU A 14 6.38 -0.43 -4.79
C LEU A 14 5.17 -0.27 -3.85
N LEU A 15 4.56 -1.38 -3.42
CA LEU A 15 3.40 -1.36 -2.54
C LEU A 15 3.71 -0.78 -1.17
N ILE A 16 4.88 -1.08 -0.62
CA ILE A 16 5.37 -0.50 0.63
C ILE A 16 5.58 1.01 0.47
N VAL A 17 6.22 1.45 -0.62
CA VAL A 17 6.41 2.88 -0.91
C VAL A 17 5.08 3.61 -0.99
N VAL A 18 4.08 3.05 -1.66
CA VAL A 18 2.73 3.63 -1.75
C VAL A 18 2.10 3.75 -0.36
N HIS A 19 2.21 2.71 0.44
CA HIS A 19 1.71 2.67 1.82
C HIS A 19 2.35 3.76 2.69
N GLU A 20 3.68 3.77 2.78
CA GLU A 20 4.43 4.74 3.56
C GLU A 20 4.22 6.18 3.06
N LEU A 21 4.05 6.35 1.74
CA LEU A 21 3.74 7.64 1.14
C LEU A 21 2.39 8.18 1.63
N GLY A 22 1.41 7.31 1.85
CA GLY A 22 0.12 7.68 2.47
C GLY A 22 0.31 8.35 3.83
N HIS A 23 1.00 7.68 4.75
CA HIS A 23 1.34 8.23 6.07
C HIS A 23 2.12 9.52 5.97
N PHE A 24 3.15 9.54 5.13
CA PHE A 24 4.03 10.68 4.93
C PHE A 24 3.27 11.92 4.47
N VAL A 25 2.47 11.79 3.42
CA VAL A 25 1.72 12.92 2.84
C VAL A 25 0.73 13.47 3.86
N MET A 26 -0.03 12.60 4.52
CA MET A 26 -1.02 13.00 5.51
C MET A 26 -0.37 13.65 6.73
N ALA A 27 0.73 13.10 7.25
CA ALA A 27 1.48 13.69 8.36
C ALA A 27 1.97 15.11 8.02
N LYS A 28 2.53 15.29 6.81
CA LYS A 28 2.99 16.60 6.33
C LYS A 28 1.84 17.62 6.18
N GLN A 29 0.70 17.20 5.60
CA GLN A 29 -0.47 18.06 5.43
C GLN A 29 -1.06 18.50 6.78
N LEU A 30 -1.05 17.62 7.78
CA LEU A 30 -1.55 17.92 9.12
C LEU A 30 -0.52 18.59 10.03
N GLY A 31 0.66 18.93 9.51
CA GLY A 31 1.69 19.72 10.19
C GLY A 31 2.58 18.94 11.14
N VAL A 32 2.50 17.61 11.14
CA VAL A 32 3.42 16.72 11.87
C VAL A 32 4.80 16.76 11.22
N ARG A 33 5.85 16.86 12.03
CA ARG A 33 7.22 16.79 11.52
C ARG A 33 7.61 15.36 11.22
N VAL A 34 7.95 15.11 9.96
CA VAL A 34 8.48 13.81 9.53
C VAL A 34 10.00 13.89 9.50
N LEU A 35 10.64 13.11 10.37
CA LEU A 35 12.10 13.06 10.51
C LEU A 35 12.74 12.20 9.42
N ARG A 36 12.14 11.06 9.12
CA ARG A 36 12.67 10.14 8.12
C ARG A 36 11.55 9.46 7.33
N PHE A 37 11.77 9.33 6.03
CA PHE A 37 11.02 8.49 5.12
C PHE A 37 11.98 7.44 4.57
N SER A 38 11.76 6.16 4.91
CA SER A 38 12.67 5.08 4.53
C SER A 38 11.98 4.04 3.68
N ILE A 39 12.63 3.71 2.56
CA ILE A 39 12.32 2.53 1.76
C ILE A 39 13.31 1.45 2.19
N GLY A 40 12.82 0.42 2.86
CA GLY A 40 13.65 -0.60 3.49
C GLY A 40 14.06 -0.28 4.93
N TYR A 41 14.52 -1.33 5.62
CA TYR A 41 15.02 -1.22 6.99
C TYR A 41 16.56 -1.07 7.04
N PRO A 42 17.11 -0.60 8.17
CA PRO A 42 18.56 -0.46 8.39
C PRO A 42 19.34 -1.74 8.05
N PRO A 43 20.64 -1.60 7.73
CA PRO A 43 21.45 -0.38 7.70
C PRO A 43 21.17 0.52 6.49
N ARG A 44 21.45 1.83 6.63
CA ARG A 44 21.31 2.82 5.57
C ARG A 44 22.32 2.55 4.45
N VAL A 45 21.82 2.37 3.22
CA VAL A 45 22.66 2.27 2.01
C VAL A 45 22.87 3.63 1.38
N TRP A 46 21.77 4.37 1.19
CA TRP A 46 21.80 5.70 0.60
C TRP A 46 20.76 6.60 1.27
N GLY A 47 20.98 7.90 1.23
CA GLY A 47 19.96 8.84 1.71
C GLY A 47 20.34 10.28 1.46
N ILE A 48 19.31 11.10 1.28
CA ILE A 48 19.39 12.54 1.07
C ILE A 48 18.45 13.25 2.04
N ARG A 49 18.93 14.35 2.62
CA ARG A 49 18.08 15.24 3.41
C ARG A 49 17.50 16.33 2.52
N ARG A 50 16.20 16.50 2.55
CA ARG A 50 15.51 17.58 1.84
C ARG A 50 14.52 18.26 2.78
N GLY A 51 14.85 19.48 3.19
CA GLY A 51 14.13 20.17 4.25
C GLY A 51 14.23 19.40 5.57
N GLU A 52 13.13 19.25 6.26
CA GLU A 52 13.05 18.60 7.57
C GLU A 52 13.05 17.05 7.51
N THR A 53 13.03 16.45 6.33
CA THR A 53 12.91 15.01 6.18
C THR A 53 14.16 14.41 5.55
N GLU A 54 14.68 13.35 6.16
CA GLU A 54 15.70 12.50 5.59
C GLU A 54 15.05 11.38 4.78
N TYR A 55 15.34 11.28 3.49
CA TYR A 55 14.88 10.21 2.60
C TYR A 55 15.98 9.16 2.53
N VAL A 56 15.65 7.92 2.88
CA VAL A 56 16.63 6.84 3.06
C VAL A 56 16.23 5.61 2.24
N ILE A 57 17.24 4.94 1.66
CA ILE A 57 17.12 3.59 1.15
C ILE A 57 17.89 2.68 2.10
N GLY A 58 17.18 1.75 2.72
CA GLY A 58 17.73 0.74 3.61
C GLY A 58 18.25 -0.49 2.85
N ALA A 59 19.13 -1.25 3.48
CA ALA A 59 19.70 -2.48 2.90
C ALA A 59 18.69 -3.64 2.83
N THR A 60 17.68 -3.64 3.70
CA THR A 60 16.69 -4.70 3.77
C THR A 60 15.45 -4.27 2.97
N PRO A 61 15.20 -4.87 1.78
CA PRO A 61 14.16 -4.39 0.85
C PRO A 61 12.73 -4.79 1.26
N PHE A 62 12.58 -5.46 2.40
CA PHE A 62 11.28 -5.93 2.90
C PHE A 62 10.74 -4.97 3.95
N GLY A 63 10.04 -3.92 3.51
CA GLY A 63 9.42 -2.96 4.40
C GLY A 63 9.82 -1.52 4.12
N GLY A 64 9.32 -0.62 4.94
CA GLY A 64 9.59 0.80 4.97
C GLY A 64 9.11 1.36 6.30
N TYR A 65 9.36 2.63 6.54
CA TYR A 65 8.78 3.33 7.68
C TYR A 65 8.84 4.85 7.52
N VAL A 66 7.86 5.48 8.12
CA VAL A 66 7.81 6.94 8.29
C VAL A 66 8.05 7.25 9.75
N ARG A 67 9.20 7.84 10.08
CA ARG A 67 9.50 8.25 11.44
C ARG A 67 9.01 9.66 11.67
N MET A 68 8.03 9.80 12.54
CA MET A 68 7.45 11.10 12.93
C MET A 68 8.06 11.59 14.22
N LEU A 69 8.01 12.89 14.46
CA LEU A 69 8.47 13.47 15.71
C LEU A 69 7.62 12.96 16.87
N GLY A 70 8.25 12.44 17.90
CA GLY A 70 7.62 11.98 19.12
C GLY A 70 6.97 10.59 19.04
N ASP A 71 7.07 9.89 17.92
CA ASP A 71 6.41 8.59 17.71
C ASP A 71 6.85 7.51 18.73
N GLU A 72 8.09 7.59 19.18
CA GLU A 72 8.67 6.68 20.18
C GLU A 72 8.40 7.13 21.62
N ILE A 73 7.72 8.29 21.82
CA ILE A 73 7.59 8.93 23.13
C ILE A 73 6.20 8.71 23.70
N GLY A 74 6.15 8.16 24.87
CA GLY A 74 4.90 7.89 25.58
C GLY A 74 4.56 8.86 26.70
N GLY A 75 4.89 10.15 26.58
CA GLY A 75 4.65 11.15 27.61
C GLY A 75 5.19 12.52 27.25
N ASP A 76 5.51 13.33 28.27
CA ASP A 76 6.21 14.58 28.05
C ASP A 76 7.65 14.33 27.55
N PRO A 77 8.12 15.15 26.58
CA PRO A 77 9.42 14.96 25.98
C PRO A 77 10.53 15.12 27.02
N LYS A 78 11.49 14.19 27.04
CA LYS A 78 12.68 14.27 27.87
C LYS A 78 13.64 15.35 27.37
N PRO A 79 14.55 15.87 28.22
CA PRO A 79 15.53 16.87 27.79
C PRO A 79 16.35 16.46 26.57
N GLU A 80 16.74 15.18 26.47
CA GLU A 80 17.47 14.62 25.32
C GLU A 80 16.67 14.69 24.01
N GLU A 81 15.37 14.47 24.07
CA GLU A 81 14.45 14.53 22.93
C GLU A 81 14.23 15.97 22.47
N LEU A 82 14.17 16.91 23.41
CA LEU A 82 14.13 18.33 23.11
C LEU A 82 15.44 18.83 22.50
N ALA A 83 16.60 18.33 22.99
CA ALA A 83 17.91 18.59 22.40
C ALA A 83 17.98 18.06 20.96
N ASN A 84 17.52 16.83 20.72
CA ASN A 84 17.43 16.24 19.39
C ASN A 84 16.52 17.06 18.48
N TYR A 85 15.39 17.55 18.98
CA TYR A 85 14.47 18.39 18.22
C TYR A 85 15.11 19.71 17.80
N LEU A 86 15.85 20.38 18.71
CA LEU A 86 16.58 21.60 18.39
C LEU A 86 17.70 21.34 17.38
N ASN A 87 18.45 20.23 17.52
CA ASN A 87 19.44 19.81 16.54
C ASN A 87 18.82 19.57 15.17
N GLU A 88 17.65 18.94 15.10
CA GLU A 88 16.94 18.69 13.85
C GLU A 88 16.49 19.98 13.17
N ILE A 89 15.98 20.97 13.94
CA ILE A 89 15.67 22.31 13.40
C ILE A 89 16.96 22.97 12.88
N GLY A 90 18.03 22.90 13.64
CA GLY A 90 19.33 23.45 13.27
C GLY A 90 19.88 22.83 11.99
N LEU A 91 19.80 21.50 11.83
CA LEU A 91 20.21 20.79 10.62
C LEU A 91 19.45 21.26 9.37
N ASP A 92 18.14 21.52 9.49
CA ASP A 92 17.34 22.04 8.38
C ASP A 92 17.83 23.42 7.93
N LEU A 93 18.12 24.28 8.90
CA LEU A 93 18.61 25.63 8.64
C LEU A 93 20.01 25.63 8.04
N VAL A 94 20.90 24.78 8.56
CA VAL A 94 22.25 24.57 8.00
C VAL A 94 22.17 24.06 6.57
N ALA A 95 21.36 23.05 6.30
CA ALA A 95 21.21 22.49 4.96
C ALA A 95 20.70 23.56 3.96
N ALA A 96 19.76 24.42 4.38
CA ALA A 96 19.26 25.51 3.56
C ALA A 96 20.33 26.60 3.34
N ALA A 97 21.10 26.95 4.35
CA ALA A 97 22.18 27.94 4.27
C ALA A 97 23.35 27.46 3.41
N VAL A 98 23.75 26.19 3.52
CA VAL A 98 24.77 25.56 2.64
C VAL A 98 24.33 25.59 1.17
N LYS A 99 23.06 25.28 0.89
CA LYS A 99 22.53 25.31 -0.48
C LYS A 99 22.63 26.69 -1.13
N ARG A 100 22.58 27.75 -0.33
CA ARG A 100 22.68 29.15 -0.79
C ARG A 100 24.10 29.72 -0.72
N GLY A 101 25.09 28.93 -0.31
CA GLY A 101 26.48 29.36 -0.22
C GLY A 101 26.79 30.28 0.97
N HIS A 102 25.92 30.33 1.98
CA HIS A 102 26.16 31.14 3.20
C HIS A 102 27.06 30.44 4.21
N ILE A 103 27.21 29.12 4.12
CA ILE A 103 27.98 28.26 5.03
C ILE A 103 28.62 27.13 4.24
N ASP A 104 29.80 26.70 4.66
CA ASP A 104 30.56 25.62 4.01
C ASP A 104 29.87 24.26 4.13
N LYS A 105 30.08 23.41 3.11
CA LYS A 105 29.61 22.02 3.12
C LYS A 105 30.33 21.26 4.24
N GLY A 106 29.55 20.79 5.22
CA GLY A 106 30.08 20.00 6.35
C GLY A 106 30.05 20.71 7.71
N ALA A 107 29.62 21.96 7.76
CA ALA A 107 29.42 22.67 9.02
C ALA A 107 28.39 21.95 9.91
N LYS A 108 28.69 21.76 11.17
CA LYS A 108 27.80 21.18 12.17
C LYS A 108 26.76 22.21 12.64
N PRO A 109 25.55 21.78 13.08
CA PRO A 109 24.52 22.70 13.59
C PRO A 109 25.04 23.62 14.71
N ALA A 110 25.82 23.09 15.63
CA ALA A 110 26.44 23.84 16.72
C ALA A 110 27.37 24.99 16.26
N GLU A 111 28.06 24.79 15.12
CA GLU A 111 28.97 25.80 14.53
C GLU A 111 28.21 26.81 13.66
N ALA A 112 27.13 26.37 13.03
CA ALA A 112 26.38 27.18 12.10
C ALA A 112 25.29 28.04 12.75
N LEU A 113 24.65 27.57 13.82
CA LEU A 113 23.61 28.29 14.54
C LEU A 113 24.07 29.67 15.06
N PRO A 114 25.28 29.83 15.67
CA PRO A 114 25.81 31.15 16.07
C PRO A 114 25.99 32.13 14.91
N ILE A 115 26.24 31.62 13.69
CA ILE A 115 26.39 32.45 12.49
C ILE A 115 25.04 32.85 11.89
N ILE A 116 24.07 31.96 11.97
CA ILE A 116 22.74 32.12 11.37
C ILE A 116 21.83 32.98 12.28
N ALA A 117 21.82 32.71 13.57
CA ALA A 117 20.93 33.35 14.53
C ALA A 117 21.06 34.88 14.56
N PRO A 118 22.26 35.51 14.53
CA PRO A 118 22.39 36.97 14.49
C PRO A 118 21.81 37.60 13.23
N ARG A 119 21.86 36.91 12.09
CA ARG A 119 21.29 37.40 10.82
C ARG A 119 19.77 37.43 10.82
N LEU A 120 19.13 36.61 11.65
CA LEU A 120 17.69 36.59 11.86
C LEU A 120 17.24 37.58 12.94
N ALA A 121 18.13 37.89 13.87
CA ALA A 121 17.84 38.68 15.06
C ALA A 121 17.68 40.18 14.82
N ASN A 122 18.17 40.71 13.71
CA ASN A 122 17.98 42.12 13.33
C ASN A 122 16.55 42.41 12.82
N ALA A 123 15.68 41.41 12.86
CA ALA A 123 14.26 41.61 12.51
C ALA A 123 13.45 41.86 13.79
N GLU A 124 13.08 43.12 14.01
CA GLU A 124 12.37 43.57 15.22
C GLU A 124 10.92 43.07 15.30
N THR A 125 10.37 42.51 14.23
CA THR A 125 8.98 42.04 14.18
C THR A 125 8.88 40.67 13.50
N GLU A 126 7.87 39.86 13.87
CA GLU A 126 7.58 38.54 13.28
C GLU A 126 7.54 38.51 11.74
N PRO A 127 6.90 39.49 11.04
CA PRO A 127 6.90 39.55 9.59
C PRO A 127 8.29 39.82 8.98
N ALA A 128 9.12 40.63 9.64
CA ALA A 128 10.48 40.93 9.18
C ALA A 128 11.43 39.74 9.41
N ALA A 129 11.27 39.02 10.52
CA ALA A 129 11.99 37.77 10.77
C ALA A 129 11.64 36.70 9.72
N ALA A 130 10.36 36.55 9.39
CA ALA A 130 9.89 35.63 8.35
C ALA A 130 10.44 36.02 6.96
N ALA A 131 10.50 37.33 6.63
CA ALA A 131 11.05 37.82 5.38
C ALA A 131 12.60 37.65 5.32
N ALA A 132 13.29 37.84 6.43
CA ALA A 132 14.73 37.57 6.54
C ALA A 132 15.02 36.08 6.39
N ALA A 133 14.25 35.22 7.06
CA ALA A 133 14.37 33.77 6.93
C ALA A 133 14.10 33.29 5.49
N THR A 134 13.13 33.88 4.81
CA THR A 134 12.83 33.55 3.40
C THR A 134 14.01 33.95 2.51
N ARG A 135 14.70 35.06 2.77
CA ARG A 135 15.88 35.49 2.05
C ARG A 135 17.09 34.58 2.33
N GLU A 136 17.35 34.27 3.61
CA GLU A 136 18.53 33.51 4.05
C GLU A 136 18.37 32.00 3.83
N PHE A 137 17.19 31.44 4.04
CA PHE A 137 16.95 29.98 4.00
C PHE A 137 16.01 29.51 2.86
N GLY A 138 15.39 30.44 2.12
CA GLY A 138 14.47 30.09 1.04
C GLY A 138 13.11 29.56 1.49
N ARG A 139 12.83 29.60 2.78
CA ARG A 139 11.52 29.32 3.37
C ARG A 139 11.23 30.28 4.52
N ALA A 140 9.99 30.60 4.74
CA ALA A 140 9.57 31.32 5.94
C ALA A 140 9.75 30.41 7.16
N LEU A 141 10.32 30.96 8.24
CA LEU A 141 10.29 30.30 9.55
C LEU A 141 8.86 30.33 10.08
N ARG A 142 8.48 29.29 10.81
CA ARG A 142 7.26 29.32 11.59
C ARG A 142 7.47 30.21 12.83
N PRO A 143 6.42 30.82 13.38
CA PRO A 143 6.55 31.67 14.55
C PRO A 143 7.27 31.03 15.75
N ASP A 144 6.98 29.74 15.99
CA ASP A 144 7.63 28.95 17.03
C ASP A 144 9.12 28.66 16.75
N GLU A 145 9.49 28.42 15.49
CA GLU A 145 10.90 28.27 15.09
C GLU A 145 11.67 29.59 15.24
N SER A 146 11.04 30.74 14.92
CA SER A 146 11.65 32.07 15.08
C SER A 146 11.94 32.39 16.55
N LEU A 147 11.00 32.08 17.44
CA LEU A 147 11.16 32.27 18.88
C LEU A 147 12.25 31.38 19.47
N LEU A 148 12.30 30.09 19.06
CA LEU A 148 13.36 29.18 19.49
C LEU A 148 14.75 29.63 19.02
N LEU A 149 14.86 30.13 17.79
CA LEU A 149 16.13 30.66 17.26
C LEU A 149 16.57 31.94 17.98
N ALA A 150 15.64 32.81 18.37
CA ALA A 150 15.98 33.98 19.18
C ALA A 150 16.57 33.60 20.53
N GLU A 151 16.05 32.56 21.19
CA GLU A 151 16.59 32.06 22.47
C GLU A 151 17.94 31.35 22.31
N ILE A 152 18.20 30.69 21.17
CA ILE A 152 19.46 30.02 20.90
C ILE A 152 20.58 31.02 20.55
N ARG A 153 20.25 32.21 20.05
CA ARG A 153 21.18 33.23 19.56
C ARG A 153 22.31 33.57 20.52
N ASP A 154 22.00 33.64 21.81
CA ASP A 154 22.89 34.12 22.83
C ASP A 154 23.60 32.97 23.59
N ARG A 155 23.64 31.76 23.02
CA ARG A 155 24.17 30.55 23.67
C ARG A 155 25.29 29.93 22.87
N ASP A 156 26.34 29.52 23.59
CA ASP A 156 27.56 28.95 23.02
C ASP A 156 27.36 27.52 22.47
N SER A 157 26.30 26.84 22.88
CA SER A 157 25.96 25.50 22.40
C SER A 157 24.48 25.20 22.44
N VAL A 158 24.02 24.22 21.65
CA VAL A 158 22.63 23.71 21.68
C VAL A 158 22.28 23.17 23.06
N GLU A 159 23.22 22.52 23.75
CA GLU A 159 23.02 22.01 25.12
C GLU A 159 22.79 23.12 26.12
N ALA A 160 23.59 24.20 26.04
CA ALA A 160 23.43 25.41 26.88
C ALA A 160 22.07 26.09 26.60
N ALA A 161 21.62 26.11 25.32
CA ALA A 161 20.31 26.63 24.93
C ALA A 161 19.18 25.77 25.50
N VAL A 162 19.26 24.44 25.40
CA VAL A 162 18.29 23.50 25.99
C VAL A 162 18.20 23.67 27.50
N LYS A 163 19.34 23.74 28.18
CA LYS A 163 19.41 23.93 29.62
C LYS A 163 18.78 25.27 30.02
N SER A 164 19.09 26.35 29.33
CA SER A 164 18.50 27.66 29.56
C SER A 164 17.00 27.70 29.29
N LEU A 165 16.54 27.08 28.21
CA LEU A 165 15.12 26.97 27.89
C LEU A 165 14.35 26.10 28.89
N SER A 166 15.02 25.04 29.44
CA SER A 166 14.43 24.20 30.47
C SER A 166 14.30 24.95 31.82
N GLU A 167 15.21 25.87 32.13
CA GLU A 167 15.23 26.64 33.37
C GLU A 167 14.33 27.89 33.33
N ARG A 168 14.31 28.61 32.19
CA ARG A 168 13.67 29.94 32.08
C ARG A 168 12.39 29.97 31.26
N GLY A 169 12.22 29.06 30.33
CA GLY A 169 11.07 29.04 29.42
C GLY A 169 10.73 27.68 28.84
N PRO A 170 10.63 26.59 29.67
CA PRO A 170 10.40 25.23 29.17
C PRO A 170 9.13 25.10 28.33
N ARG A 171 8.16 25.97 28.59
CA ARG A 171 6.85 25.92 27.91
C ARG A 171 6.96 26.12 26.40
N LEU A 172 7.78 27.08 25.96
CA LEU A 172 7.88 27.45 24.55
C LEU A 172 8.46 26.32 23.70
N LEU A 173 9.54 25.68 24.17
CA LEU A 173 10.16 24.54 23.50
C LEU A 173 9.24 23.32 23.51
N ILE A 174 8.63 23.05 24.66
CA ILE A 174 7.67 21.93 24.81
C ILE A 174 6.44 22.16 23.93
N ASP A 175 5.91 23.36 23.88
CA ASP A 175 4.74 23.69 23.05
C ASP A 175 5.07 23.59 21.55
N SER A 176 6.24 24.05 21.12
CA SER A 176 6.72 23.87 19.74
C SER A 176 6.87 22.39 19.39
N PHE A 177 7.52 21.63 20.26
CA PHE A 177 7.63 20.18 20.09
C PHE A 177 6.26 19.51 19.98
N ARG A 178 5.36 19.80 20.92
CA ARG A 178 4.00 19.22 20.96
C ARG A 178 3.19 19.53 19.72
N LYS A 179 3.23 20.79 19.24
CA LYS A 179 2.50 21.21 18.03
C LYS A 179 2.88 20.39 16.81
N ARG A 180 4.09 19.87 16.75
CA ARG A 180 4.64 19.14 15.61
C ARG A 180 4.82 17.65 15.85
N SER A 181 4.65 17.18 17.09
CA SER A 181 4.78 15.77 17.41
C SER A 181 3.50 15.00 17.09
N PHE A 182 3.64 13.78 16.63
CA PHE A 182 2.50 12.91 16.30
C PHE A 182 1.62 12.58 17.52
N PRO A 183 2.14 12.17 18.69
CA PRO A 183 1.31 11.81 19.84
C PRO A 183 0.50 12.98 20.42
N ALA A 184 0.99 14.20 20.26
CA ALA A 184 0.31 15.39 20.78
C ALA A 184 -0.75 15.94 19.82
N GLN A 185 -0.90 15.38 18.62
CA GLN A 185 -1.97 15.78 17.72
C GLN A 185 -3.34 15.34 18.25
N PRO A 186 -4.40 16.11 17.94
CA PRO A 186 -5.77 15.68 18.20
C PRO A 186 -6.03 14.28 17.65
N LEU A 187 -6.84 13.50 18.35
CA LEU A 187 -7.12 12.12 18.03
C LEU A 187 -7.49 11.89 16.56
N MET A 188 -8.37 12.75 16.01
CA MET A 188 -8.79 12.65 14.61
C MET A 188 -7.62 12.80 13.62
N ARG A 189 -6.65 13.69 13.90
CA ARG A 189 -5.47 13.83 13.03
C ARG A 189 -4.59 12.60 13.07
N ARG A 190 -4.42 11.99 14.26
CA ARG A 190 -3.68 10.73 14.40
C ARG A 190 -4.36 9.59 13.66
N VAL A 191 -5.69 9.49 13.76
CA VAL A 191 -6.49 8.51 13.00
C VAL A 191 -6.29 8.70 11.49
N LEU A 192 -6.39 9.94 10.98
CA LEU A 192 -6.21 10.21 9.55
C LEU A 192 -4.81 9.87 9.06
N ILE A 193 -3.77 10.14 9.85
CA ILE A 193 -2.39 9.82 9.49
C ILE A 193 -2.20 8.30 9.39
N VAL A 194 -2.66 7.55 10.39
CA VAL A 194 -2.52 6.08 10.41
C VAL A 194 -3.39 5.43 9.32
N LEU A 195 -4.60 5.93 9.11
CA LEU A 195 -5.50 5.41 8.08
C LEU A 195 -4.98 5.66 6.65
N ALA A 196 -4.18 6.72 6.45
CA ALA A 196 -3.72 7.13 5.13
C ALA A 196 -2.81 6.09 4.44
N GLY A 197 -2.03 5.30 5.19
CA GLY A 197 -1.23 4.21 4.63
C GLY A 197 -2.08 3.13 3.95
N PRO A 198 -2.95 2.45 4.68
CA PRO A 198 -3.87 1.47 4.10
C PRO A 198 -4.74 2.03 2.97
N LEU A 199 -5.27 3.26 3.14
CA LEU A 199 -6.05 3.91 2.11
C LEU A 199 -5.25 4.22 0.84
N ALA A 200 -3.97 4.55 0.95
CA ALA A 200 -3.11 4.75 -0.21
C ALA A 200 -3.03 3.48 -1.05
N ASN A 201 -2.88 2.30 -0.44
CA ASN A 201 -2.89 1.03 -1.15
C ASN A 201 -4.26 0.72 -1.78
N LEU A 202 -5.35 0.98 -1.07
CA LEU A 202 -6.70 0.78 -1.61
C LEU A 202 -7.00 1.73 -2.78
N LEU A 203 -6.50 2.97 -2.75
CA LEU A 203 -6.65 3.95 -3.83
C LEU A 203 -5.68 3.72 -4.99
N PHE A 204 -4.52 3.12 -4.74
CA PHE A 204 -3.56 2.77 -5.78
C PHE A 204 -4.10 1.70 -6.73
N ALA A 205 -4.87 0.75 -6.23
CA ALA A 205 -5.45 -0.34 -7.00
C ALA A 205 -6.32 0.15 -8.18
N PRO A 206 -7.37 0.98 -7.99
CA PRO A 206 -8.17 1.49 -9.11
C PRO A 206 -7.35 2.35 -10.07
N VAL A 207 -6.40 3.15 -9.57
CA VAL A 207 -5.52 3.96 -10.43
C VAL A 207 -4.70 3.07 -11.36
N LEU A 208 -4.08 2.02 -10.82
CA LEU A 208 -3.30 1.06 -11.62
C LEU A 208 -4.19 0.30 -12.61
N LEU A 209 -5.39 -0.10 -12.23
CA LEU A 209 -6.36 -0.75 -13.14
C LEU A 209 -6.81 0.17 -14.26
N ILE A 210 -7.13 1.43 -13.96
CA ILE A 210 -7.50 2.43 -14.97
C ILE A 210 -6.36 2.59 -15.99
N CYS A 211 -5.12 2.75 -15.51
CA CYS A 211 -3.94 2.82 -16.38
C CYS A 211 -3.79 1.54 -17.20
N LEU A 212 -4.03 0.38 -16.61
CA LEU A 212 -3.94 -0.90 -17.30
C LEU A 212 -5.01 -1.05 -18.39
N PHE A 213 -6.26 -0.68 -18.12
CA PHE A 213 -7.34 -0.72 -19.12
C PHE A 213 -7.09 0.25 -20.28
N LEU A 214 -6.48 1.43 -20.01
CA LEU A 214 -6.06 2.36 -21.06
C LEU A 214 -4.90 1.81 -21.90
N TYR A 215 -3.93 1.14 -21.25
CA TYR A 215 -2.81 0.49 -21.93
C TYR A 215 -3.27 -0.68 -22.80
N GLY A 216 -4.22 -1.46 -22.30
CA GLY A 216 -4.79 -2.65 -22.90
C GLY A 216 -4.55 -3.90 -22.05
N VAL A 217 -5.61 -4.65 -21.85
CA VAL A 217 -5.61 -5.90 -21.08
C VAL A 217 -5.72 -7.07 -22.04
N PRO A 218 -4.86 -8.11 -21.93
CA PRO A 218 -5.08 -9.35 -22.65
C PRO A 218 -6.37 -9.99 -22.20
N GLN A 219 -7.24 -10.31 -23.15
CA GLN A 219 -8.50 -10.99 -22.91
C GLN A 219 -8.57 -12.25 -23.76
N LEU A 220 -8.98 -13.34 -23.16
CA LEU A 220 -9.14 -14.61 -23.85
C LEU A 220 -10.25 -14.50 -24.90
N LEU A 221 -9.94 -14.93 -26.11
CA LEU A 221 -10.96 -15.10 -27.15
C LEU A 221 -11.91 -16.25 -26.81
N PRO A 222 -13.17 -16.19 -27.22
CA PRO A 222 -14.16 -17.24 -26.96
C PRO A 222 -13.93 -18.44 -27.88
N VAL A 223 -12.72 -19.02 -27.83
CA VAL A 223 -12.33 -20.22 -28.57
C VAL A 223 -12.21 -21.39 -27.61
N VAL A 224 -12.87 -22.48 -27.93
CA VAL A 224 -12.94 -23.69 -27.13
C VAL A 224 -11.58 -24.42 -27.18
N GLY A 225 -10.98 -24.67 -26.00
CA GLY A 225 -9.77 -25.49 -25.85
C GLY A 225 -10.12 -26.96 -25.65
N GLU A 226 -10.66 -27.28 -24.49
CA GLU A 226 -11.08 -28.65 -24.16
C GLU A 226 -12.58 -28.73 -23.93
N VAL A 227 -13.15 -29.86 -24.26
CA VAL A 227 -14.55 -30.21 -23.99
C VAL A 227 -14.57 -31.37 -23.00
N LYS A 228 -15.16 -31.13 -21.82
CA LYS A 228 -15.23 -32.15 -20.76
C LYS A 228 -16.22 -33.26 -21.14
N ASP A 229 -15.81 -34.51 -20.94
CA ASP A 229 -16.62 -35.68 -21.20
C ASP A 229 -17.88 -35.74 -20.35
N GLY A 230 -19.01 -36.16 -20.97
CA GLY A 230 -20.31 -36.26 -20.32
C GLY A 230 -21.03 -34.94 -20.08
N MET A 231 -20.38 -33.79 -20.37
CA MET A 231 -20.97 -32.46 -20.15
C MET A 231 -21.84 -31.98 -21.34
N PRO A 232 -22.71 -30.99 -21.12
CA PRO A 232 -23.66 -30.51 -22.14
C PRO A 232 -23.03 -30.09 -23.47
N ALA A 233 -21.82 -29.50 -23.43
CA ALA A 233 -21.12 -29.07 -24.64
C ALA A 233 -20.74 -30.26 -25.55
N GLN A 234 -20.30 -31.36 -24.97
CA GLN A 234 -19.99 -32.58 -25.73
C GLN A 234 -21.23 -33.17 -26.37
N GLN A 235 -22.37 -33.23 -25.63
CA GLN A 235 -23.64 -33.74 -26.12
C GLN A 235 -24.21 -32.89 -27.27
N ALA A 236 -23.94 -31.56 -27.23
CA ALA A 236 -24.37 -30.66 -28.30
C ALA A 236 -23.37 -30.66 -29.50
N GLY A 237 -22.28 -31.41 -29.45
CA GLY A 237 -21.33 -31.52 -30.53
C GLY A 237 -20.36 -30.37 -30.68
N ILE A 238 -20.08 -29.61 -29.62
CA ILE A 238 -18.96 -28.64 -29.56
C ILE A 238 -17.65 -29.42 -29.64
N GLN A 239 -16.68 -28.84 -30.36
CA GLN A 239 -15.35 -29.43 -30.56
C GLN A 239 -14.24 -28.46 -30.17
N PRO A 240 -13.08 -28.96 -29.76
CA PRO A 240 -11.90 -28.13 -29.59
C PRO A 240 -11.60 -27.33 -30.88
N GLY A 241 -11.31 -26.02 -30.71
CA GLY A 241 -11.07 -25.08 -31.80
C GLY A 241 -12.30 -24.32 -32.28
N ASP A 242 -13.53 -24.68 -31.86
CA ASP A 242 -14.72 -23.90 -32.16
C ASP A 242 -14.63 -22.50 -31.53
N ARG A 243 -14.93 -21.46 -32.31
CA ARG A 243 -15.05 -20.10 -31.82
C ARG A 243 -16.51 -19.79 -31.59
N ILE A 244 -16.88 -19.43 -30.37
CA ILE A 244 -18.24 -19.02 -30.02
C ILE A 244 -18.43 -17.57 -30.45
N VAL A 245 -19.35 -17.32 -31.36
CA VAL A 245 -19.59 -16.00 -31.99
C VAL A 245 -20.70 -15.26 -31.29
N THR A 246 -21.82 -15.97 -31.03
CA THR A 246 -22.99 -15.40 -30.35
C THR A 246 -23.52 -16.35 -29.28
N ILE A 247 -24.22 -15.79 -28.29
CA ILE A 247 -25.03 -16.50 -27.33
C ILE A 247 -26.42 -15.83 -27.27
N ASN A 248 -27.49 -16.58 -27.56
CA ASN A 248 -28.85 -16.07 -27.67
C ASN A 248 -28.97 -14.83 -28.60
N GLY A 249 -28.23 -14.83 -29.72
CA GLY A 249 -28.18 -13.73 -30.68
C GLY A 249 -27.37 -12.51 -30.26
N LYS A 250 -26.74 -12.52 -29.07
CA LYS A 250 -25.82 -11.46 -28.63
C LYS A 250 -24.39 -11.81 -29.03
N PRO A 251 -23.66 -10.90 -29.73
CA PRO A 251 -22.31 -11.15 -30.14
C PRO A 251 -21.39 -11.20 -28.93
N LEU A 252 -20.35 -12.07 -29.00
CA LEU A 252 -19.33 -12.27 -27.99
C LEU A 252 -17.98 -11.87 -28.54
N VAL A 253 -17.21 -11.15 -27.74
CA VAL A 253 -15.83 -10.76 -28.08
C VAL A 253 -14.83 -11.53 -27.22
N THR A 254 -15.19 -11.85 -25.98
CA THR A 254 -14.29 -12.44 -25.01
C THR A 254 -14.86 -13.68 -24.33
N TRP A 255 -13.96 -14.53 -23.84
CA TRP A 255 -14.33 -15.70 -23.04
C TRP A 255 -15.06 -15.32 -21.75
N ALA A 256 -14.68 -14.20 -21.12
CA ALA A 256 -15.32 -13.71 -19.90
C ALA A 256 -16.81 -13.40 -20.16
N GLU A 257 -17.13 -12.66 -21.23
CA GLU A 257 -18.51 -12.34 -21.62
C GLU A 257 -19.34 -13.63 -21.83
N PHE A 258 -18.74 -14.64 -22.45
CA PHE A 258 -19.36 -15.95 -22.62
C PHE A 258 -19.61 -16.65 -21.28
N SER A 259 -18.56 -16.77 -20.44
CA SER A 259 -18.64 -17.42 -19.14
C SER A 259 -19.67 -16.78 -18.22
N ASP A 260 -19.73 -15.45 -18.19
CA ASP A 260 -20.66 -14.70 -17.36
C ASP A 260 -22.11 -14.91 -17.80
N GLN A 261 -22.39 -14.95 -19.11
CA GLN A 261 -23.72 -15.22 -19.60
C GLN A 261 -24.20 -16.65 -19.31
N VAL A 262 -23.30 -17.65 -19.36
CA VAL A 262 -23.63 -19.02 -18.95
C VAL A 262 -23.88 -19.10 -17.45
N LYS A 263 -23.02 -18.50 -16.62
CA LYS A 263 -23.11 -18.57 -15.14
C LYS A 263 -24.29 -17.80 -14.56
N SER A 264 -24.62 -16.64 -15.15
CA SER A 264 -25.73 -15.79 -14.71
C SER A 264 -27.12 -16.24 -15.23
N GLY A 265 -27.12 -17.25 -16.06
CA GLY A 265 -28.37 -17.82 -16.59
C GLY A 265 -29.21 -18.53 -15.53
N ASP A 266 -30.46 -18.87 -15.88
CA ASP A 266 -31.40 -19.60 -15.05
C ASP A 266 -31.45 -21.12 -15.36
N GLY A 267 -30.54 -21.60 -16.23
CA GLY A 267 -30.47 -22.98 -16.70
C GLY A 267 -31.35 -23.25 -17.92
N SER A 268 -31.99 -22.24 -18.50
CA SER A 268 -32.69 -22.34 -19.77
C SER A 268 -31.73 -22.71 -20.92
N PRO A 269 -32.21 -23.39 -21.97
CA PRO A 269 -31.40 -23.69 -23.14
C PRO A 269 -30.81 -22.42 -23.77
N LEU A 270 -29.52 -22.45 -24.06
CA LEU A 270 -28.75 -21.39 -24.70
C LEU A 270 -28.56 -21.74 -26.18
N THR A 271 -28.83 -20.78 -27.06
CA THR A 271 -28.52 -20.89 -28.48
C THR A 271 -27.15 -20.27 -28.74
N LEU A 272 -26.16 -21.12 -29.13
CA LEU A 272 -24.83 -20.68 -29.47
C LEU A 272 -24.63 -20.75 -30.98
N GLU A 273 -24.08 -19.68 -31.56
CA GLU A 273 -23.53 -19.74 -32.90
C GLU A 273 -22.02 -19.91 -32.78
N ILE A 274 -21.52 -20.96 -33.40
CA ILE A 274 -20.10 -21.28 -33.40
C ILE A 274 -19.54 -21.18 -34.82
N GLU A 275 -18.32 -20.64 -34.93
CA GLU A 275 -17.54 -20.71 -36.17
C GLU A 275 -16.56 -21.88 -36.04
N ARG A 276 -16.71 -22.88 -36.91
CA ARG A 276 -15.82 -24.04 -36.99
C ARG A 276 -15.03 -24.00 -38.27
N LYS A 277 -13.71 -24.12 -38.14
CA LYS A 277 -12.77 -24.20 -39.28
C LYS A 277 -12.46 -25.64 -39.56
N VAL A 278 -12.82 -26.11 -40.78
CA VAL A 278 -12.46 -27.44 -41.32
C VAL A 278 -11.82 -27.18 -42.67
N ASP A 279 -10.63 -27.71 -42.88
CA ASP A 279 -9.88 -27.62 -44.16
C ASP A 279 -9.80 -26.19 -44.73
N ASN A 280 -9.50 -25.21 -43.89
CA ASN A 280 -9.43 -23.76 -44.22
C ASN A 280 -10.77 -23.13 -44.63
N GLN A 281 -11.89 -23.81 -44.52
CA GLN A 281 -13.23 -23.24 -44.72
C GLN A 281 -13.90 -23.00 -43.37
N SER A 282 -14.39 -21.78 -43.15
CA SER A 282 -15.18 -21.44 -41.95
C SER A 282 -16.64 -21.75 -42.20
N SER A 283 -17.24 -22.54 -41.34
CA SER A 283 -18.72 -22.81 -41.33
C SER A 283 -19.30 -22.32 -40.00
N VAL A 284 -20.42 -21.59 -40.10
CA VAL A 284 -21.20 -21.18 -38.92
C VAL A 284 -22.24 -22.25 -38.63
N LYS A 285 -22.29 -22.72 -37.38
CA LYS A 285 -23.29 -23.71 -36.92
C LYS A 285 -24.02 -23.14 -35.70
N SER A 286 -25.33 -23.33 -35.67
CA SER A 286 -26.15 -23.00 -34.50
C SER A 286 -26.39 -24.26 -33.68
N LEU A 287 -26.09 -24.20 -32.39
CA LEU A 287 -26.23 -25.30 -31.44
C LEU A 287 -27.11 -24.84 -30.25
N VAL A 288 -28.00 -25.71 -29.80
CA VAL A 288 -28.79 -25.47 -28.59
C VAL A 288 -28.22 -26.30 -27.45
N ILE A 289 -27.86 -25.67 -26.35
CA ILE A 289 -27.20 -26.31 -25.22
C ILE A 289 -27.96 -25.99 -23.95
N LYS A 290 -28.32 -26.98 -23.17
CA LYS A 290 -28.89 -26.80 -21.84
C LYS A 290 -27.78 -26.87 -20.79
N PRO A 291 -27.46 -25.78 -20.08
CA PRO A 291 -26.43 -25.80 -19.03
C PRO A 291 -26.78 -26.79 -17.93
N ALA A 292 -25.78 -27.39 -17.31
CA ALA A 292 -25.90 -28.22 -16.13
C ALA A 292 -25.41 -27.47 -14.88
N ARG A 293 -25.94 -27.82 -13.72
CA ARG A 293 -25.36 -27.34 -12.45
C ARG A 293 -24.17 -28.19 -12.07
N ASP A 294 -23.10 -27.50 -11.69
CA ASP A 294 -21.90 -28.15 -11.16
C ASP A 294 -21.30 -27.28 -10.05
N ALA A 295 -20.75 -27.95 -9.05
CA ALA A 295 -20.07 -27.30 -7.95
C ALA A 295 -18.67 -26.92 -8.39
N GLN A 296 -18.43 -25.64 -8.60
CA GLN A 296 -17.10 -25.10 -8.94
C GLN A 296 -16.39 -24.65 -7.67
N ASP A 297 -15.12 -25.06 -7.54
CA ASP A 297 -14.27 -24.55 -6.48
C ASP A 297 -13.96 -23.07 -6.75
N THR A 298 -14.28 -22.21 -5.76
CA THR A 298 -13.85 -20.82 -5.80
C THR A 298 -12.37 -20.72 -5.50
N VAL A 299 -11.79 -19.56 -5.82
CA VAL A 299 -10.40 -19.23 -5.46
C VAL A 299 -10.12 -19.39 -3.96
N TYR A 300 -11.16 -19.34 -3.15
CA TYR A 300 -11.12 -19.48 -1.68
C TYR A 300 -11.43 -20.89 -1.17
N GLY A 301 -11.53 -21.90 -2.07
CA GLY A 301 -11.80 -23.29 -1.72
C GLY A 301 -13.25 -23.59 -1.29
N THR A 302 -14.16 -22.64 -1.43
CA THR A 302 -15.59 -22.85 -1.25
C THR A 302 -16.21 -23.35 -2.56
N LYS A 303 -17.16 -24.27 -2.49
CA LYS A 303 -17.89 -24.75 -3.65
C LYS A 303 -19.12 -23.88 -3.87
N ILE A 304 -19.24 -23.33 -5.08
CA ILE A 304 -20.44 -22.60 -5.50
C ILE A 304 -21.09 -23.35 -6.64
N ASP A 305 -22.38 -23.67 -6.47
CA ASP A 305 -23.19 -24.24 -7.54
C ASP A 305 -23.43 -23.16 -8.62
N THR A 306 -22.91 -23.41 -9.79
CA THR A 306 -23.08 -22.51 -10.95
C THR A 306 -23.47 -23.27 -12.19
N TRP A 307 -24.06 -22.56 -13.17
CA TRP A 307 -24.38 -23.12 -14.47
C TRP A 307 -23.12 -23.24 -15.33
N ILE A 308 -22.87 -24.40 -15.90
CA ILE A 308 -21.74 -24.66 -16.78
C ILE A 308 -22.18 -25.51 -17.98
N ILE A 309 -21.41 -25.47 -19.05
CA ILE A 309 -21.59 -26.34 -20.22
C ILE A 309 -20.39 -27.31 -20.42
N GLY A 310 -19.31 -27.17 -19.67
CA GLY A 310 -18.19 -28.10 -19.68
C GLY A 310 -17.16 -27.85 -20.77
N VAL A 311 -16.79 -26.57 -21.00
CA VAL A 311 -15.70 -26.18 -21.92
C VAL A 311 -14.66 -25.34 -21.20
N THR A 312 -13.42 -25.40 -21.68
CA THR A 312 -12.32 -24.52 -21.25
C THR A 312 -11.84 -23.66 -22.42
N PRO A 313 -11.22 -22.48 -22.15
CA PRO A 313 -10.64 -21.65 -23.21
C PRO A 313 -9.39 -22.28 -23.80
N ARG A 314 -9.12 -22.06 -25.09
CA ARG A 314 -7.89 -22.51 -25.76
C ARG A 314 -6.65 -21.72 -25.34
N GLY A 315 -6.84 -20.47 -24.86
CA GLY A 315 -5.73 -19.60 -24.46
C GLY A 315 -5.36 -18.53 -25.49
N ASP A 316 -6.10 -18.41 -26.59
CA ASP A 316 -5.89 -17.33 -27.56
C ASP A 316 -6.29 -16.00 -26.94
N GLU A 317 -5.45 -14.98 -27.08
CA GLU A 317 -5.67 -13.68 -26.46
C GLU A 317 -5.73 -12.56 -27.48
N ILE A 318 -6.51 -11.52 -27.16
CA ILE A 318 -6.48 -10.21 -27.81
C ILE A 318 -6.16 -9.12 -26.79
N ILE A 319 -5.44 -8.10 -27.20
CA ILE A 319 -5.25 -6.91 -26.36
C ILE A 319 -6.43 -5.97 -26.59
N ARG A 320 -7.29 -5.80 -25.59
CA ARG A 320 -8.41 -4.86 -25.65
C ARG A 320 -8.10 -3.63 -24.84
N ARG A 321 -8.16 -2.47 -25.49
CA ARG A 321 -8.04 -1.16 -24.85
C ARG A 321 -9.44 -0.58 -24.61
N ALA A 322 -9.63 -0.03 -23.41
CA ALA A 322 -10.85 0.67 -23.06
C ALA A 322 -10.70 2.17 -23.38
N GLY A 323 -11.82 2.81 -23.72
CA GLY A 323 -11.88 4.27 -23.75
C GLY A 323 -11.69 4.86 -22.34
N PRO A 324 -11.36 6.17 -22.21
CA PRO A 324 -11.09 6.77 -20.89
C PRO A 324 -12.23 6.60 -19.88
N ILE A 325 -13.49 6.76 -20.31
CA ILE A 325 -14.67 6.61 -19.45
C ILE A 325 -14.85 5.14 -19.05
N ASP A 326 -14.73 4.23 -20.02
CA ASP A 326 -14.87 2.79 -19.77
C ASP A 326 -13.74 2.29 -18.87
N ALA A 327 -12.50 2.79 -19.04
CA ALA A 327 -11.37 2.45 -18.19
C ALA A 327 -11.61 2.83 -16.73
N VAL A 328 -12.16 4.02 -16.46
CA VAL A 328 -12.55 4.46 -15.11
C VAL A 328 -13.66 3.57 -14.56
N TYR A 329 -14.69 3.28 -15.35
CA TYR A 329 -15.80 2.42 -14.93
C TYR A 329 -15.31 1.00 -14.61
N PHE A 330 -14.59 0.35 -15.53
CA PHE A 330 -14.11 -1.03 -15.34
C PHE A 330 -13.08 -1.11 -14.23
N GLY A 331 -12.14 -0.17 -14.15
CA GLY A 331 -11.11 -0.14 -13.11
C GLY A 331 -11.71 0.01 -11.72
N THR A 332 -12.69 0.90 -11.56
CA THR A 332 -13.39 1.10 -10.27
C THR A 332 -14.24 -0.11 -9.92
N MET A 333 -15.05 -0.63 -10.86
CA MET A 333 -15.92 -1.77 -10.63
C MET A 333 -15.13 -3.04 -10.30
N MET A 334 -14.04 -3.28 -11.02
CA MET A 334 -13.14 -4.42 -10.75
C MET A 334 -12.49 -4.30 -9.38
N THR A 335 -12.06 -3.09 -8.96
CA THR A 335 -11.53 -2.85 -7.62
C THR A 335 -12.57 -3.20 -6.55
N ILE A 336 -13.80 -2.72 -6.68
CA ILE A 336 -14.88 -3.00 -5.73
C ILE A 336 -15.14 -4.51 -5.64
N THR A 337 -15.23 -5.18 -6.79
CA THR A 337 -15.48 -6.63 -6.85
C THR A 337 -14.34 -7.41 -6.18
N MET A 338 -13.09 -7.10 -6.51
CA MET A 338 -11.93 -7.76 -5.90
C MET A 338 -11.86 -7.50 -4.39
N THR A 339 -12.16 -6.28 -3.94
CA THR A 339 -12.20 -5.93 -2.52
C THR A 339 -13.29 -6.71 -1.78
N ALA A 340 -14.49 -6.80 -2.36
CA ALA A 340 -15.59 -7.58 -1.80
C ALA A 340 -15.24 -9.07 -1.70
N GLN A 341 -14.64 -9.64 -2.75
CA GLN A 341 -14.18 -11.03 -2.75
C GLN A 341 -13.13 -11.31 -1.69
N LEU A 342 -12.15 -10.41 -1.51
CA LEU A 342 -11.16 -10.51 -0.44
C LEU A 342 -11.82 -10.46 0.95
N GLY A 343 -12.80 -9.57 1.15
CA GLY A 343 -13.58 -9.50 2.39
C GLY A 343 -14.34 -10.78 2.69
N VAL A 344 -15.00 -11.36 1.69
CA VAL A 344 -15.70 -12.66 1.80
C VAL A 344 -14.70 -13.78 2.11
N GLY A 345 -13.54 -13.81 1.45
CA GLY A 345 -12.50 -14.79 1.72
C GLY A 345 -11.97 -14.74 3.16
N ILE A 346 -11.72 -13.52 3.67
CA ILE A 346 -11.32 -13.33 5.08
C ILE A 346 -12.43 -13.79 6.03
N TYR A 347 -13.69 -13.48 5.73
CA TYR A 347 -14.81 -13.92 6.52
C TYR A 347 -14.88 -15.46 6.61
N HIS A 348 -14.76 -16.20 5.51
CA HIS A 348 -14.76 -17.65 5.48
C HIS A 348 -13.56 -18.29 6.25
N ILE A 349 -12.41 -17.62 6.22
CA ILE A 349 -11.25 -18.05 7.02
C ILE A 349 -11.56 -17.90 8.51
N ILE A 350 -12.13 -16.76 8.93
CA ILE A 350 -12.49 -16.50 10.33
C ILE A 350 -13.64 -17.41 10.80
N ALA A 351 -14.63 -17.66 9.95
CA ALA A 351 -15.75 -18.55 10.22
C ALA A 351 -15.34 -20.04 10.30
N GLY A 352 -14.12 -20.38 9.82
CA GLY A 352 -13.64 -21.77 9.84
C GLY A 352 -14.12 -22.62 8.66
N ASP A 353 -14.78 -22.00 7.68
CA ASP A 353 -15.33 -22.69 6.49
C ASP A 353 -14.25 -23.09 5.48
N THR A 354 -13.09 -22.39 5.55
CA THR A 354 -11.95 -22.63 4.66
C THR A 354 -10.71 -23.03 5.47
N PRO A 355 -10.05 -24.15 5.15
CA PRO A 355 -8.83 -24.56 5.82
C PRO A 355 -7.71 -23.54 5.62
N VAL A 356 -7.18 -23.01 6.70
CA VAL A 356 -6.12 -21.99 6.74
C VAL A 356 -4.87 -22.40 5.95
N ARG A 357 -4.56 -23.71 5.89
CA ARG A 357 -3.43 -24.26 5.15
C ARG A 357 -3.47 -23.99 3.63
N GLY A 358 -4.66 -23.95 3.03
CA GLY A 358 -4.83 -23.68 1.60
C GLY A 358 -4.96 -22.19 1.27
N ALA A 359 -5.46 -21.41 2.22
CA ALA A 359 -5.85 -20.01 2.00
C ALA A 359 -4.69 -19.02 2.16
N LEU A 360 -3.69 -19.33 3.01
CA LEU A 360 -2.56 -18.42 3.28
C LEU A 360 -1.33 -18.84 2.48
N GLY A 361 -0.92 -17.96 1.56
CA GLY A 361 0.34 -18.05 0.86
C GLY A 361 1.43 -17.24 1.56
N GLY A 362 2.63 -17.82 1.67
CA GLY A 362 3.77 -17.17 2.27
C GLY A 362 4.63 -16.39 1.29
N PRO A 363 5.74 -15.81 1.78
CA PRO A 363 6.67 -15.05 0.95
C PRO A 363 7.22 -15.83 -0.24
N ILE A 364 7.40 -17.14 -0.07
CA ILE A 364 7.93 -18.01 -1.15
C ILE A 364 6.89 -18.16 -2.25
N LEU A 365 5.63 -18.40 -1.89
CA LEU A 365 4.54 -18.49 -2.87
C LEU A 365 4.35 -17.16 -3.60
N ILE A 366 4.36 -16.03 -2.88
CA ILE A 366 4.27 -14.69 -3.49
C ILE A 366 5.40 -14.48 -4.50
N ALA A 367 6.63 -14.86 -4.17
CA ALA A 367 7.76 -14.73 -5.07
C ALA A 367 7.62 -15.65 -6.31
N GLN A 368 7.13 -16.88 -6.13
CA GLN A 368 6.87 -17.80 -7.25
C GLN A 368 5.79 -17.25 -8.18
N MET A 369 4.67 -16.75 -7.61
CA MET A 369 3.58 -16.14 -8.37
C MET A 369 4.05 -14.88 -9.10
N ALA A 370 4.77 -13.97 -8.44
CA ALA A 370 5.36 -12.79 -9.05
C ALA A 370 6.25 -13.17 -10.26
N GLY A 371 7.05 -14.22 -10.13
CA GLY A 371 7.88 -14.71 -11.21
C GLY A 371 7.10 -15.33 -12.36
N ARG A 372 5.97 -16.00 -12.11
CA ARG A 372 5.06 -16.50 -13.16
C ARG A 372 4.41 -15.35 -13.90
N GLN A 373 3.82 -14.39 -13.16
CA GLN A 373 3.18 -13.21 -13.75
C GLN A 373 4.18 -12.37 -14.58
N ALA A 374 5.44 -12.28 -14.12
CA ALA A 374 6.48 -11.57 -14.88
C ALA A 374 6.84 -12.24 -16.22
N LYS A 375 6.69 -13.57 -16.32
CA LYS A 375 6.89 -14.31 -17.59
C LYS A 375 5.68 -14.16 -18.53
N GLU A 376 4.49 -14.04 -17.98
CA GLU A 376 3.23 -13.89 -18.72
C GLU A 376 3.01 -12.46 -19.24
N GLY A 377 3.79 -11.49 -18.75
CA GLY A 377 3.82 -10.13 -19.28
C GLY A 377 3.38 -9.03 -18.31
N PHE A 378 3.52 -7.79 -18.78
CA PHE A 378 3.30 -6.60 -17.92
C PHE A 378 1.88 -6.52 -17.36
N ALA A 379 0.85 -6.87 -18.14
CA ALA A 379 -0.52 -6.79 -17.68
C ALA A 379 -0.80 -7.73 -16.50
N ASN A 380 -0.24 -8.93 -16.53
CA ASN A 380 -0.38 -9.90 -15.46
C ASN A 380 0.37 -9.46 -14.19
N VAL A 381 1.57 -8.87 -14.33
CA VAL A 381 2.28 -8.24 -13.21
C VAL A 381 1.45 -7.11 -12.59
N ALA A 382 0.83 -6.26 -13.41
CA ALA A 382 0.01 -5.16 -12.92
C ALA A 382 -1.24 -5.68 -12.18
N LEU A 383 -1.95 -6.67 -12.72
CA LEU A 383 -3.10 -7.30 -12.05
C LEU A 383 -2.71 -7.96 -10.73
N PHE A 384 -1.58 -8.66 -10.69
CA PHE A 384 -1.05 -9.24 -9.46
C PHE A 384 -0.68 -8.17 -8.42
N THR A 385 -0.09 -7.05 -8.88
CA THR A 385 0.21 -5.90 -8.03
C THR A 385 -1.05 -5.28 -7.46
N VAL A 386 -2.12 -5.14 -8.24
CA VAL A 386 -3.44 -4.68 -7.77
C VAL A 386 -3.96 -5.59 -6.66
N MET A 387 -3.96 -6.90 -6.90
CA MET A 387 -4.43 -7.87 -5.91
C MET A 387 -3.65 -7.76 -4.59
N LEU A 388 -2.33 -7.71 -4.65
CA LEU A 388 -1.47 -7.55 -3.46
C LEU A 388 -1.68 -6.19 -2.78
N SER A 389 -1.93 -5.11 -3.55
CA SER A 389 -2.22 -3.79 -3.01
C SER A 389 -3.49 -3.77 -2.18
N LEU A 390 -4.57 -4.34 -2.71
CA LEU A 390 -5.84 -4.47 -2.00
C LEU A 390 -5.69 -5.33 -0.74
N GLN A 391 -4.99 -6.45 -0.87
CA GLN A 391 -4.74 -7.36 0.24
C GLN A 391 -3.93 -6.69 1.35
N LEU A 392 -2.86 -5.97 1.01
CA LEU A 392 -2.04 -5.23 1.96
C LEU A 392 -2.83 -4.11 2.65
N GLY A 393 -3.64 -3.36 1.89
CA GLY A 393 -4.51 -2.32 2.45
C GLY A 393 -5.54 -2.88 3.44
N ILE A 394 -6.21 -3.99 3.11
CA ILE A 394 -7.21 -4.62 3.97
C ILE A 394 -6.56 -5.25 5.22
N VAL A 395 -5.47 -5.99 5.04
CA VAL A 395 -4.77 -6.65 6.16
C VAL A 395 -4.26 -5.62 7.17
N ASN A 396 -3.72 -4.48 6.69
CA ASN A 396 -3.26 -3.41 7.57
C ASN A 396 -4.40 -2.71 8.32
N LEU A 397 -5.66 -2.83 7.89
CA LEU A 397 -6.82 -2.34 8.63
C LEU A 397 -7.33 -3.32 9.71
N LEU A 398 -6.84 -4.57 9.73
CA LEU A 398 -7.24 -5.53 10.75
C LEU A 398 -6.76 -5.07 12.13
N PRO A 399 -7.55 -5.29 13.20
CA PRO A 399 -7.23 -4.85 14.56
C PRO A 399 -6.13 -5.70 15.20
N VAL A 400 -5.01 -5.87 14.51
CA VAL A 400 -3.85 -6.63 14.97
C VAL A 400 -2.77 -5.65 15.45
N PRO A 401 -2.30 -5.76 16.70
CA PRO A 401 -1.16 -4.97 17.18
C PRO A 401 0.04 -5.14 16.22
N LEU A 402 0.77 -4.08 15.96
CA LEU A 402 1.83 -3.91 14.95
C LEU A 402 1.36 -3.49 13.56
N LEU A 403 0.11 -3.68 13.18
CA LEU A 403 -0.48 -3.14 11.98
C LEU A 403 -1.16 -1.80 12.28
N ASP A 404 -1.43 -1.01 11.26
CA ASP A 404 -2.13 0.27 11.42
C ASP A 404 -3.50 0.12 12.08
N GLY A 405 -4.22 -0.96 11.76
CA GLY A 405 -5.49 -1.31 12.39
C GLY A 405 -5.39 -1.51 13.91
N GLY A 406 -4.24 -1.97 14.41
CA GLY A 406 -3.96 -2.03 15.85
C GLY A 406 -3.84 -0.65 16.48
N HIS A 407 -3.18 0.30 15.81
CA HIS A 407 -3.14 1.69 16.27
C HIS A 407 -4.53 2.33 16.21
N LEU A 408 -5.32 2.08 15.17
CA LEU A 408 -6.71 2.54 15.08
C LEU A 408 -7.58 1.96 16.21
N LEU A 409 -7.37 0.70 16.58
CA LEU A 409 -8.04 0.10 17.73
C LEU A 409 -7.67 0.82 19.04
N PHE A 410 -6.39 1.15 19.25
CA PHE A 410 -5.98 1.92 20.44
C PHE A 410 -6.62 3.31 20.45
N PHE A 411 -6.75 3.97 19.31
CA PHE A 411 -7.43 5.26 19.18
C PHE A 411 -8.93 5.15 19.44
N ALA A 412 -9.57 4.06 19.04
CA ALA A 412 -10.96 3.78 19.39
C ALA A 412 -11.16 3.65 20.90
N PHE A 413 -10.27 2.92 21.58
CA PHE A 413 -10.29 2.85 23.05
C PHE A 413 -10.05 4.21 23.73
N GLU A 414 -9.11 5.00 23.19
CA GLU A 414 -8.85 6.35 23.67
C GLU A 414 -10.09 7.25 23.53
N SER A 415 -10.80 7.16 22.40
CA SER A 415 -12.02 7.91 22.13
C SER A 415 -13.12 7.63 23.16
N VAL A 416 -13.28 6.36 23.55
CA VAL A 416 -14.30 5.95 24.54
C VAL A 416 -13.90 6.33 25.96
N ARG A 417 -12.62 6.20 26.31
CA ARG A 417 -12.12 6.47 27.68
C ARG A 417 -11.77 7.93 27.95
N GLY A 418 -11.64 8.74 26.89
CA GLY A 418 -11.16 10.13 26.98
C GLY A 418 -9.69 10.28 27.37
N LYS A 419 -8.93 9.19 27.48
CA LYS A 419 -7.50 9.15 27.84
C LYS A 419 -6.77 8.06 27.05
N PRO A 420 -5.52 8.33 26.60
CA PRO A 420 -4.71 7.34 25.92
C PRO A 420 -4.45 6.12 26.82
N LEU A 421 -4.23 4.96 26.20
CA LEU A 421 -3.82 3.74 26.89
C LEU A 421 -2.46 3.95 27.55
N ALA A 422 -2.31 3.46 28.78
CA ALA A 422 -1.03 3.50 29.47
C ALA A 422 0.03 2.72 28.66
N LEU A 423 1.26 3.23 28.66
CA LEU A 423 2.40 2.67 27.94
C LEU A 423 2.55 1.17 28.13
N ARG A 424 2.49 0.70 29.37
CA ARG A 424 2.61 -0.72 29.69
C ARG A 424 1.58 -1.60 28.95
N HIS A 425 0.33 -1.15 28.81
CA HIS A 425 -0.68 -1.92 28.09
C HIS A 425 -0.43 -1.92 26.57
N ARG A 426 0.08 -0.80 26.02
CA ARG A 426 0.49 -0.74 24.61
C ARG A 426 1.68 -1.66 24.34
N GLU A 427 2.70 -1.64 25.19
CA GLU A 427 3.88 -2.50 25.07
C GLU A 427 3.52 -3.98 25.14
N VAL A 428 2.69 -4.39 26.10
CA VAL A 428 2.21 -5.78 26.19
C VAL A 428 1.41 -6.17 24.94
N ALA A 429 0.51 -5.32 24.46
CA ALA A 429 -0.25 -5.59 23.25
C ALA A 429 0.67 -5.74 22.02
N LEU A 430 1.68 -4.88 21.88
CA LEU A 430 2.66 -4.97 20.80
C LEU A 430 3.52 -6.24 20.90
N GLN A 431 3.94 -6.64 22.11
CA GLN A 431 4.68 -7.89 22.32
C GLN A 431 3.85 -9.12 21.95
N VAL A 432 2.57 -9.16 22.37
CA VAL A 432 1.63 -10.22 21.97
C VAL A 432 1.43 -10.23 20.46
N GLY A 433 1.23 -9.05 19.85
CA GLY A 433 1.11 -8.92 18.39
C GLY A 433 2.35 -9.42 17.66
N LEU A 434 3.54 -9.08 18.15
CA LEU A 434 4.81 -9.55 17.58
C LEU A 434 4.93 -11.08 17.68
N PHE A 435 4.59 -11.65 18.82
CA PHE A 435 4.61 -13.10 19.01
C PHE A 435 3.66 -13.79 18.01
N LEU A 436 2.43 -13.29 17.89
CA LEU A 436 1.44 -13.83 16.95
C LEU A 436 1.90 -13.70 15.49
N LEU A 437 2.50 -12.56 15.12
CA LEU A 437 3.01 -12.35 13.77
C LEU A 437 4.16 -13.31 13.46
N VAL A 438 5.11 -13.48 14.38
CA VAL A 438 6.24 -14.42 14.22
C VAL A 438 5.74 -15.86 14.12
N ALA A 439 4.78 -16.25 14.96
CA ALA A 439 4.18 -17.57 14.90
C ALA A 439 3.44 -17.82 13.58
N LEU A 440 2.68 -16.83 13.11
CA LEU A 440 1.99 -16.88 11.81
C LEU A 440 3.01 -16.99 10.65
N MET A 441 4.07 -16.18 10.66
CA MET A 441 5.13 -16.23 9.64
C MET A 441 5.82 -17.60 9.62
N ALA A 442 6.15 -18.15 10.79
CA ALA A 442 6.73 -19.49 10.87
C ALA A 442 5.78 -20.56 10.30
N PHE A 443 4.49 -20.48 10.65
CA PHE A 443 3.46 -21.38 10.11
C PHE A 443 3.33 -21.27 8.59
N VAL A 444 3.29 -20.06 8.05
CA VAL A 444 3.11 -19.83 6.61
C VAL A 444 4.36 -20.27 5.82
N ILE A 445 5.57 -20.01 6.35
CA ILE A 445 6.82 -20.50 5.73
C ILE A 445 6.87 -22.03 5.76
N PHE A 446 6.48 -22.65 6.88
CA PHE A 446 6.40 -24.12 6.97
C PHE A 446 5.41 -24.67 5.93
N ASN A 447 4.26 -24.02 5.76
CA ASN A 447 3.27 -24.39 4.74
C ASN A 447 3.80 -24.25 3.31
N ASP A 448 4.52 -23.18 3.00
CA ASP A 448 5.16 -22.98 1.69
C ASP A 448 6.18 -24.07 1.40
N ILE A 449 7.02 -24.42 2.39
CA ILE A 449 8.05 -25.48 2.24
C ILE A 449 7.37 -26.83 2.04
N THR A 450 6.34 -27.18 2.82
CA THR A 450 5.63 -28.45 2.65
C THR A 450 4.97 -28.57 1.27
N ARG A 451 4.41 -27.48 0.75
CA ARG A 451 3.84 -27.44 -0.60
C ARG A 451 4.89 -27.69 -1.69
N ILE A 452 6.11 -27.17 -1.53
CA ILE A 452 7.21 -27.38 -2.50
C ILE A 452 7.72 -28.82 -2.45
N VAL A 453 7.73 -29.44 -1.26
CA VAL A 453 8.23 -30.82 -1.08
C VAL A 453 7.20 -31.86 -1.54
N GLN A 454 5.91 -31.56 -1.45
CA GLN A 454 4.82 -32.49 -1.77
C GLN A 454 4.37 -32.41 -3.23
N GLY A 455 4.84 -31.43 -4.01
CA GLY A 455 4.51 -31.39 -5.39
C GLY A 455 4.32 -30.20 -6.13
#